data_14d7101c064b3191748b789bf3dd634f
#
_entry.id   14d7101c064b3191748b789bf3dd634f
#
_cell.length_a   1.000
_cell.length_b   1.000
_cell.length_c   1.000
_cell.angle_alpha   90.00
_cell.angle_beta   90.00
_cell.angle_gamma   90.00
#
_symmetry.space_group_name_H-M   'P 1'
#
loop_
_entity.id
_entity.type
_entity.pdbx_description
1 polymer ?
#
loop_
_entity_poly.entity_id
_entity_poly.type
_entity_poly.pdbx_seq_one_letter_code
_entity_poly.pdbx_strand_id
1 'polypeptide(L)'
;MKKLETMTAEQLQSAPYAPVPFLVDELLPEGLHILAGAPKIGKSWLALWLCLCVSQGQPLWNFAVTQGEVLYLSLEDSYRRIQSRLFDLTEDAPSALHFAIMADTLKHGLEQQIEQFLTEHPATKLVVIDTLQRVRNAGSDSNLYANDYQDIGILKQLADRRHIAILLIHHLRKLHDDDPMNMISGSTGLSGAADSTFVLQKNSRLANIASLHCTGRDIPDRTLKLEFGEEDHVWKLLEDSKTCSGASKISTLQLVHLFSELLRADPTYLGSPSALSAKIDPDGSLGITPKKVTRLVRESVAALREKGILADTYRSNGKRWISLKRADRADFLPVKTIGTIDPAGVSSTRTAP
;
A
#
# COMPACT_ATOMS: atom_id res chain seq x y z
N MET A 1 22.96 1.45 -27.50
CA MET A 1 21.66 1.78 -26.85
C MET A 1 21.07 0.51 -26.29
N LYS A 2 20.62 0.49 -25.01
CA LYS A 2 19.84 -0.64 -24.49
C LYS A 2 18.53 -0.72 -25.26
N LYS A 3 18.13 -1.94 -25.68
CA LYS A 3 16.84 -2.18 -26.34
C LYS A 3 15.72 -1.89 -25.36
N LEU A 4 14.66 -1.21 -25.81
CA LEU A 4 13.45 -0.99 -25.02
C LEU A 4 12.75 -2.33 -24.78
N GLU A 5 12.54 -2.70 -23.52
CA GLU A 5 11.72 -3.85 -23.15
C GLU A 5 10.24 -3.44 -23.21
N THR A 6 9.47 -4.16 -23.99
CA THR A 6 8.06 -3.85 -24.18
C THR A 6 7.20 -5.09 -23.97
N MET A 7 6.01 -4.87 -23.45
CA MET A 7 4.98 -5.90 -23.28
C MET A 7 3.70 -5.39 -23.95
N THR A 8 2.97 -6.27 -24.64
CA THR A 8 1.67 -5.90 -25.22
C THR A 8 0.63 -5.72 -24.13
N ALA A 9 -0.41 -4.93 -24.40
CA ALA A 9 -1.52 -4.78 -23.46
C ALA A 9 -2.19 -6.12 -23.11
N GLU A 10 -2.25 -7.04 -24.04
CA GLU A 10 -2.78 -8.39 -23.83
C GLU A 10 -1.91 -9.22 -22.88
N GLN A 11 -0.58 -9.22 -23.09
CA GLN A 11 0.38 -9.86 -22.21
C GLN A 11 0.30 -9.27 -20.80
N LEU A 12 0.32 -7.93 -20.68
CA LEU A 12 0.22 -7.23 -19.41
C LEU A 12 -1.09 -7.58 -18.67
N GLN A 13 -2.21 -7.59 -19.39
CA GLN A 13 -3.51 -7.94 -18.80
C GLN A 13 -3.61 -9.40 -18.39
N SER A 14 -2.82 -10.27 -18.99
CA SER A 14 -2.80 -11.72 -18.70
C SER A 14 -1.75 -12.11 -17.66
N ALA A 15 -0.78 -11.22 -17.38
CA ALA A 15 0.25 -11.47 -16.38
C ALA A 15 -0.34 -11.55 -14.96
N PRO A 16 0.13 -12.48 -14.11
CA PRO A 16 -0.35 -12.70 -12.76
C PRO A 16 0.30 -11.73 -11.77
N TYR A 17 0.11 -10.41 -11.96
CA TYR A 17 0.58 -9.43 -10.99
C TYR A 17 -0.28 -9.46 -9.73
N ALA A 18 0.37 -9.51 -8.57
CA ALA A 18 -0.31 -9.32 -7.30
C ALA A 18 -0.82 -7.86 -7.17
N PRO A 19 -1.92 -7.62 -6.45
CA PRO A 19 -2.33 -6.27 -6.07
C PRO A 19 -1.22 -5.54 -5.32
N VAL A 20 -1.23 -4.20 -5.37
CA VAL A 20 -0.30 -3.39 -4.57
C VAL A 20 -0.53 -3.71 -3.08
N PRO A 21 0.52 -4.13 -2.34
CA PRO A 21 0.37 -4.43 -0.92
C PRO A 21 0.08 -3.16 -0.12
N PHE A 22 -0.75 -3.30 0.92
CA PHE A 22 -1.06 -2.23 1.84
C PHE A 22 -0.40 -2.48 3.20
N LEU A 23 0.25 -1.45 3.73
CA LEU A 23 0.73 -1.41 5.11
C LEU A 23 -0.41 -1.13 6.08
N VAL A 24 -1.25 -0.15 5.74
CA VAL A 24 -2.55 0.10 6.39
C VAL A 24 -3.62 -0.07 5.32
N ASP A 25 -4.48 -1.06 5.49
CA ASP A 25 -5.45 -1.44 4.46
C ASP A 25 -6.29 -0.24 4.03
N GLU A 26 -6.52 -0.11 2.72
CA GLU A 26 -7.26 0.98 2.08
C GLU A 26 -6.70 2.41 2.32
N LEU A 27 -5.63 2.59 3.09
CA LEU A 27 -5.12 3.91 3.47
C LEU A 27 -3.65 4.12 3.05
N LEU A 28 -2.76 3.20 3.39
CA LEU A 28 -1.32 3.37 3.15
C LEU A 28 -0.75 2.16 2.42
N PRO A 29 -0.62 2.20 1.09
CA PRO A 29 0.06 1.14 0.33
C PRO A 29 1.59 1.23 0.50
N GLU A 30 2.34 0.27 -0.07
CA GLU A 30 3.76 0.43 -0.35
C GLU A 30 3.98 1.61 -1.29
N GLY A 31 5.12 2.30 -1.18
CA GLY A 31 5.46 3.46 -2.01
C GLY A 31 5.81 4.70 -1.21
N LEU A 32 5.76 5.86 -1.85
CA LEU A 32 6.11 7.14 -1.26
C LEU A 32 4.87 7.98 -0.96
N HIS A 33 4.78 8.47 0.28
CA HIS A 33 3.61 9.18 0.78
C HIS A 33 4.00 10.48 1.48
N ILE A 34 3.09 11.46 1.46
CA ILE A 34 3.26 12.74 2.13
C ILE A 34 2.15 12.94 3.16
N LEU A 35 2.52 13.26 4.41
CA LEU A 35 1.61 13.77 5.42
C LEU A 35 1.90 15.26 5.65
N ALA A 36 1.06 16.12 5.11
CA ALA A 36 1.18 17.56 5.20
C ALA A 36 0.20 18.16 6.21
N GLY A 37 0.52 19.33 6.75
CA GLY A 37 -0.36 20.07 7.65
C GLY A 37 0.36 21.28 8.25
N ALA A 38 -0.39 22.20 8.85
CA ALA A 38 0.16 23.38 9.50
C ALA A 38 1.13 23.01 10.64
N PRO A 39 2.08 23.87 11.01
CA PRO A 39 2.93 23.64 12.18
C PRO A 39 2.10 23.44 13.45
N LYS A 40 2.53 22.49 14.30
CA LYS A 40 1.91 22.19 15.60
C LYS A 40 0.46 21.68 15.55
N ILE A 41 0.02 21.16 14.40
CA ILE A 41 -1.36 20.62 14.25
C ILE A 41 -1.52 19.19 14.78
N GLY A 42 -0.42 18.49 15.09
CA GLY A 42 -0.45 17.11 15.58
C GLY A 42 0.01 16.05 14.56
N LYS A 43 0.68 16.44 13.47
CA LYS A 43 1.22 15.49 12.46
C LYS A 43 2.15 14.45 13.06
N SER A 44 3.13 14.88 13.86
CA SER A 44 4.12 13.98 14.48
C SER A 44 3.47 13.04 15.48
N TRP A 45 2.38 13.43 16.17
CA TRP A 45 1.58 12.55 17.00
C TRP A 45 0.89 11.46 16.17
N LEU A 46 0.26 11.86 15.07
CA LEU A 46 -0.38 10.91 14.15
C LEU A 46 0.63 9.93 13.54
N ALA A 47 1.80 10.44 13.10
CA ALA A 47 2.84 9.61 12.54
C ALA A 47 3.44 8.65 13.58
N LEU A 48 3.69 9.10 14.81
CA LEU A 48 4.24 8.26 15.87
C LEU A 48 3.23 7.16 16.28
N TRP A 49 1.94 7.50 16.37
CA TRP A 49 0.90 6.51 16.65
C TRP A 49 0.75 5.49 15.52
N LEU A 50 0.79 5.92 14.25
CA LEU A 50 0.86 5.01 13.10
C LEU A 50 2.06 4.05 13.22
N CYS A 51 3.24 4.55 13.60
CA CYS A 51 4.43 3.72 13.79
C CYS A 51 4.25 2.68 14.89
N LEU A 52 3.60 3.04 15.99
CA LEU A 52 3.25 2.10 17.06
C LEU A 52 2.28 1.01 16.54
N CYS A 53 1.23 1.41 15.84
CA CYS A 53 0.29 0.44 15.25
C CYS A 53 1.00 -0.54 14.29
N VAL A 54 1.89 -0.06 13.42
CA VAL A 54 2.65 -0.90 12.49
C VAL A 54 3.60 -1.84 13.22
N SER A 55 4.38 -1.34 14.18
CA SER A 55 5.37 -2.15 14.89
C SER A 55 4.73 -3.21 15.79
N GLN A 56 3.52 -2.96 16.30
CA GLN A 56 2.77 -3.89 17.14
C GLN A 56 1.76 -4.77 16.37
N GLY A 57 1.49 -4.47 15.09
CA GLY A 57 0.45 -5.14 14.31
C GLY A 57 -0.98 -4.81 14.79
N GLN A 58 -1.16 -3.65 15.43
CA GLN A 58 -2.46 -3.20 15.91
C GLN A 58 -3.19 -2.41 14.83
N PRO A 59 -4.51 -2.49 14.73
CA PRO A 59 -5.28 -1.70 13.76
C PRO A 59 -5.06 -0.20 13.95
N LEU A 60 -4.93 0.52 12.85
CA LEU A 60 -5.02 1.98 12.84
C LEU A 60 -6.49 2.35 12.66
N TRP A 61 -7.15 2.83 13.71
CA TRP A 61 -8.61 2.98 13.77
C TRP A 61 -9.31 1.65 13.49
N ASN A 62 -10.08 1.57 12.36
CA ASN A 62 -10.75 0.36 11.88
C ASN A 62 -10.03 -0.29 10.69
N PHE A 63 -8.84 0.21 10.31
CA PHE A 63 -8.07 -0.34 9.20
C PHE A 63 -7.08 -1.39 9.70
N ALA A 64 -7.06 -2.56 9.06
CA ALA A 64 -6.08 -3.59 9.35
C ALA A 64 -4.66 -3.11 8.99
N VAL A 65 -3.68 -3.54 9.78
CA VAL A 65 -2.27 -3.14 9.63
C VAL A 65 -1.42 -4.39 9.40
N THR A 66 -0.53 -4.32 8.43
CA THR A 66 0.53 -5.31 8.23
C THR A 66 1.66 -4.99 9.20
N GLN A 67 1.95 -5.91 10.14
CA GLN A 67 3.01 -5.74 11.12
C GLN A 67 4.40 -5.73 10.44
N GLY A 68 5.29 -4.87 10.94
CA GLY A 68 6.69 -4.81 10.51
C GLY A 68 7.52 -3.87 11.36
N GLU A 69 8.84 -3.92 11.17
CA GLU A 69 9.74 -2.96 11.80
C GLU A 69 9.56 -1.56 11.17
N VAL A 70 9.86 -0.54 11.96
CA VAL A 70 9.68 0.87 11.58
C VAL A 70 10.95 1.66 11.87
N LEU A 71 11.40 2.46 10.93
CA LEU A 71 12.42 3.49 11.13
C LEU A 71 11.77 4.87 11.16
N TYR A 72 11.93 5.60 12.28
CA TYR A 72 11.46 6.98 12.41
C TYR A 72 12.65 7.94 12.49
N LEU A 73 12.87 8.71 11.44
CA LEU A 73 13.85 9.80 11.42
C LEU A 73 13.20 11.08 11.99
N SER A 74 13.38 11.32 13.28
CA SER A 74 12.80 12.45 14.03
C SER A 74 13.81 13.61 14.09
N LEU A 75 13.95 14.33 12.99
CA LEU A 75 15.06 15.28 12.76
C LEU A 75 14.85 16.69 13.36
N GLU A 76 13.69 16.92 13.97
CA GLU A 76 13.36 18.17 14.67
C GLU A 76 13.21 17.99 16.18
N ASP A 77 13.26 16.75 16.68
CA ASP A 77 13.08 16.43 18.07
C ASP A 77 14.34 15.84 18.73
N SER A 78 14.40 15.86 20.04
CA SER A 78 15.42 15.16 20.83
C SER A 78 14.88 13.81 21.32
N TYR A 79 15.76 12.86 21.64
CA TYR A 79 15.37 11.58 22.25
C TYR A 79 14.53 11.78 23.52
N ARG A 80 14.82 12.78 24.33
CA ARG A 80 14.02 13.11 25.52
C ARG A 80 12.56 13.43 25.18
N ARG A 81 12.33 14.19 24.09
CA ARG A 81 10.98 14.56 23.68
C ARG A 81 10.24 13.36 23.06
N ILE A 82 10.95 12.55 22.28
CA ILE A 82 10.40 11.29 21.74
C ILE A 82 10.00 10.36 22.88
N GLN A 83 10.86 10.19 23.87
CA GLN A 83 10.58 9.38 25.07
C GLN A 83 9.33 9.86 25.80
N SER A 84 9.20 11.18 26.05
CA SER A 84 7.99 11.73 26.68
C SER A 84 6.74 11.39 25.90
N ARG A 85 6.77 11.55 24.56
CA ARG A 85 5.61 11.20 23.71
C ARG A 85 5.30 9.69 23.70
N LEU A 86 6.32 8.86 23.78
CA LEU A 86 6.09 7.41 23.88
C LEU A 86 5.38 7.05 25.18
N PHE A 87 5.73 7.66 26.32
CA PHE A 87 5.03 7.45 27.58
C PHE A 87 3.56 7.90 27.56
N ASP A 88 3.26 8.95 26.75
CA ASP A 88 1.88 9.40 26.55
C ASP A 88 1.05 8.44 25.67
N LEU A 89 1.71 7.67 24.78
CA LEU A 89 1.03 6.83 23.78
C LEU A 89 0.98 5.34 24.11
N THR A 90 1.93 4.83 24.93
CA THR A 90 2.02 3.39 25.21
C THR A 90 2.72 3.12 26.54
N GLU A 91 2.26 2.08 27.25
CA GLU A 91 2.95 1.57 28.45
C GLU A 91 4.19 0.77 28.04
N ASP A 92 4.10 -0.02 26.95
CA ASP A 92 5.16 -0.89 26.47
C ASP A 92 5.57 -0.50 25.04
N ALA A 93 6.74 0.14 24.91
CA ALA A 93 7.28 0.50 23.60
C ALA A 93 7.87 -0.74 22.90
N PRO A 94 7.49 -1.00 21.62
CA PRO A 94 7.98 -2.17 20.90
C PRO A 94 9.44 -2.01 20.46
N SER A 95 10.23 -3.10 20.52
CA SER A 95 11.59 -3.14 20.01
C SER A 95 11.69 -3.00 18.48
N ALA A 96 10.59 -3.21 17.77
CA ALA A 96 10.48 -3.08 16.32
C ALA A 96 10.31 -1.62 15.84
N LEU A 97 10.31 -0.62 16.74
CA LEU A 97 10.24 0.80 16.41
C LEU A 97 11.58 1.48 16.73
N HIS A 98 12.29 1.90 15.70
CA HIS A 98 13.62 2.47 15.77
C HIS A 98 13.60 3.98 15.51
N PHE A 99 14.43 4.74 16.23
CA PHE A 99 14.52 6.19 16.11
C PHE A 99 15.93 6.65 15.77
N ALA A 100 16.03 7.64 14.87
CA ALA A 100 17.22 8.45 14.69
C ALA A 100 16.86 9.94 14.72
N ILE A 101 17.69 10.74 15.39
CA ILE A 101 17.49 12.21 15.50
C ILE A 101 18.44 13.00 14.59
N MET A 102 19.30 12.31 13.88
CA MET A 102 20.21 12.87 12.87
C MET A 102 20.24 11.93 11.65
N ALA A 103 20.33 12.53 10.49
CA ALA A 103 20.54 11.85 9.22
C ALA A 103 21.23 12.78 8.24
N ASP A 104 21.87 12.22 7.25
CA ASP A 104 22.40 12.98 6.13
C ASP A 104 21.29 13.56 5.25
N THR A 105 21.66 14.45 4.33
CA THR A 105 20.69 14.97 3.35
C THR A 105 20.59 14.03 2.14
N LEU A 106 19.53 14.19 1.34
CA LEU A 106 19.25 13.35 0.16
C LEU A 106 20.42 13.26 -0.83
N LYS A 107 21.19 14.33 -0.99
CA LYS A 107 22.37 14.34 -1.88
C LYS A 107 23.67 13.87 -1.21
N HIS A 108 23.69 13.68 0.08
CA HIS A 108 24.91 13.44 0.84
C HIS A 108 24.90 12.13 1.66
N GLY A 109 24.03 11.18 1.35
CA GLY A 109 24.12 9.86 1.94
C GLY A 109 22.86 9.34 2.63
N LEU A 110 21.76 10.08 2.70
CA LEU A 110 20.52 9.61 3.34
C LEU A 110 20.01 8.29 2.74
N GLU A 111 20.04 8.17 1.40
CA GLU A 111 19.60 6.92 0.74
C GLU A 111 20.43 5.74 1.22
N GLN A 112 21.75 5.90 1.28
CA GLN A 112 22.68 4.85 1.73
C GLN A 112 22.47 4.50 3.21
N GLN A 113 22.21 5.49 4.08
CA GLN A 113 21.91 5.25 5.50
C GLN A 113 20.62 4.43 5.66
N ILE A 114 19.56 4.77 4.92
CA ILE A 114 18.31 4.00 4.94
C ILE A 114 18.54 2.60 4.36
N GLU A 115 19.24 2.45 3.24
CA GLU A 115 19.56 1.16 2.63
C GLU A 115 20.35 0.25 3.57
N GLN A 116 21.32 0.81 4.31
CA GLN A 116 22.06 0.05 5.33
C GLN A 116 21.12 -0.43 6.44
N PHE A 117 20.28 0.47 6.98
CA PHE A 117 19.29 0.10 8.00
C PHE A 117 18.37 -1.01 7.51
N LEU A 118 17.83 -0.92 6.28
CA LEU A 118 16.96 -1.93 5.68
C LEU A 118 17.65 -3.28 5.47
N THR A 119 18.98 -3.28 5.31
CA THR A 119 19.78 -4.50 5.20
C THR A 119 19.96 -5.18 6.55
N GLU A 120 20.15 -4.40 7.60
CA GLU A 120 20.27 -4.87 9.00
C GLU A 120 18.90 -5.26 9.58
N HIS A 121 17.81 -4.63 9.09
CA HIS A 121 16.42 -4.81 9.53
C HIS A 121 15.50 -5.19 8.35
N PRO A 122 15.59 -6.41 7.82
CA PRO A 122 14.85 -6.82 6.62
C PRO A 122 13.32 -6.90 6.81
N ALA A 123 12.85 -6.91 8.05
CA ALA A 123 11.41 -6.89 8.38
C ALA A 123 10.81 -5.46 8.37
N THR A 124 11.59 -4.44 8.02
CA THR A 124 11.12 -3.06 7.95
C THR A 124 10.05 -2.89 6.88
N LYS A 125 8.93 -2.29 7.25
CA LYS A 125 7.78 -1.99 6.38
C LYS A 125 7.51 -0.50 6.24
N LEU A 126 7.98 0.32 7.18
CA LEU A 126 7.73 1.76 7.20
C LEU A 126 9.01 2.53 7.53
N VAL A 127 9.27 3.57 6.74
CA VAL A 127 10.25 4.62 7.08
C VAL A 127 9.52 5.95 7.16
N VAL A 128 9.64 6.66 8.28
CA VAL A 128 9.08 8.01 8.46
C VAL A 128 10.19 9.03 8.51
N ILE A 129 10.06 10.13 7.75
CA ILE A 129 11.00 11.25 7.74
C ILE A 129 10.28 12.51 8.26
N ASP A 130 10.58 12.92 9.48
CA ASP A 130 9.99 14.09 10.16
C ASP A 130 11.09 15.15 10.45
N THR A 131 11.29 16.13 9.60
CA THR A 131 10.52 16.52 8.43
C THR A 131 11.35 16.44 7.15
N LEU A 132 10.66 16.35 5.98
CA LEU A 132 11.30 16.42 4.67
C LEU A 132 12.24 17.63 4.53
N GLN A 133 11.89 18.77 5.12
CA GLN A 133 12.69 19.99 5.06
C GLN A 133 14.10 19.82 5.62
N ARG A 134 14.31 18.91 6.58
CA ARG A 134 15.61 18.67 7.23
C ARG A 134 16.58 17.87 6.38
N VAL A 135 16.05 17.05 5.49
CA VAL A 135 16.87 16.20 4.60
C VAL A 135 17.05 16.77 3.21
N ARG A 136 16.37 17.89 2.91
CA ARG A 136 16.53 18.62 1.65
C ARG A 136 17.78 19.47 1.69
N ASN A 137 18.47 19.57 0.56
CA ASN A 137 19.59 20.50 0.45
C ASN A 137 19.06 21.93 0.26
N ALA A 138 19.74 22.90 0.87
CA ALA A 138 19.56 24.31 0.58
C ALA A 138 20.04 24.56 -0.87
N GLY A 139 19.15 24.46 -1.83
CA GLY A 139 19.43 24.77 -3.24
C GLY A 139 19.16 26.25 -3.53
N SER A 140 19.83 26.79 -4.53
CA SER A 140 19.50 28.12 -5.06
C SER A 140 18.09 28.12 -5.67
N ASP A 141 17.32 29.17 -5.42
CA ASP A 141 15.89 29.34 -5.77
C ASP A 141 15.53 29.19 -7.26
N SER A 142 16.51 29.01 -8.15
CA SER A 142 16.30 29.07 -9.60
C SER A 142 15.61 27.86 -10.22
N ASN A 143 15.39 26.75 -9.50
CA ASN A 143 14.73 25.55 -10.05
C ASN A 143 14.07 24.63 -9.00
N LEU A 144 13.28 25.21 -8.11
CA LEU A 144 12.61 24.50 -7.00
C LEU A 144 11.83 23.26 -7.47
N TYR A 145 11.11 23.35 -8.59
CA TYR A 145 10.33 22.25 -9.14
C TYR A 145 11.18 21.03 -9.52
N ALA A 146 12.26 21.25 -10.26
CA ALA A 146 13.14 20.17 -10.70
C ALA A 146 13.89 19.53 -9.52
N ASN A 147 14.32 20.34 -8.55
CA ASN A 147 14.97 19.86 -7.33
C ASN A 147 13.99 19.03 -6.47
N ASP A 148 12.76 19.52 -6.28
CA ASP A 148 11.72 18.83 -5.54
C ASP A 148 11.41 17.46 -6.14
N TYR A 149 11.26 17.41 -7.46
CA TYR A 149 10.96 16.17 -8.17
C TYR A 149 12.12 15.16 -8.12
N GLN A 150 13.37 15.64 -8.23
CA GLN A 150 14.56 14.79 -8.13
C GLN A 150 14.77 14.25 -6.72
N ASP A 151 14.67 15.11 -5.70
CA ASP A 151 14.87 14.71 -4.31
C ASP A 151 13.87 13.63 -3.88
N ILE A 152 12.61 13.79 -4.26
CA ILE A 152 11.56 12.80 -3.98
C ILE A 152 11.70 11.56 -4.84
N GLY A 153 12.16 11.70 -6.09
CA GLY A 153 12.39 10.59 -6.99
C GLY A 153 13.34 9.53 -6.43
N ILE A 154 14.37 9.94 -5.68
CA ILE A 154 15.31 9.03 -5.00
C ILE A 154 14.56 8.18 -3.96
N LEU A 155 13.77 8.82 -3.09
CA LEU A 155 13.00 8.11 -2.05
C LEU A 155 11.89 7.23 -2.65
N LYS A 156 11.26 7.68 -3.75
CA LYS A 156 10.28 6.86 -4.47
C LYS A 156 10.92 5.58 -5.03
N GLN A 157 12.07 5.70 -5.70
CA GLN A 157 12.80 4.55 -6.21
C GLN A 157 13.25 3.60 -5.09
N LEU A 158 13.66 4.14 -3.94
CA LEU A 158 14.00 3.33 -2.77
C LEU A 158 12.79 2.55 -2.25
N ALA A 159 11.65 3.23 -2.07
CA ALA A 159 10.41 2.59 -1.62
C ALA A 159 9.99 1.44 -2.56
N ASP A 160 10.03 1.70 -3.88
CA ASP A 160 9.65 0.70 -4.90
C ASP A 160 10.60 -0.50 -4.93
N ARG A 161 11.93 -0.25 -4.83
CA ARG A 161 12.92 -1.35 -4.83
C ARG A 161 12.85 -2.23 -3.60
N ARG A 162 12.53 -1.65 -2.44
CA ARG A 162 12.53 -2.32 -1.14
C ARG A 162 11.16 -2.82 -0.71
N HIS A 163 10.11 -2.51 -1.48
CA HIS A 163 8.73 -2.88 -1.16
C HIS A 163 8.31 -2.43 0.25
N ILE A 164 8.55 -1.14 0.55
CA ILE A 164 8.22 -0.50 1.82
C ILE A 164 7.39 0.76 1.59
N ALA A 165 6.72 1.23 2.63
CA ALA A 165 6.14 2.56 2.66
C ALA A 165 7.17 3.58 3.20
N ILE A 166 7.32 4.73 2.53
CA ILE A 166 8.07 5.88 3.05
C ILE A 166 7.08 7.03 3.24
N LEU A 167 6.95 7.53 4.47
CA LEU A 167 6.06 8.63 4.83
C LEU A 167 6.87 9.89 5.14
N LEU A 168 6.68 10.93 4.34
CA LEU A 168 7.31 12.23 4.49
C LEU A 168 6.39 13.18 5.24
N ILE A 169 6.84 13.69 6.40
CA ILE A 169 6.13 14.75 7.10
C ILE A 169 6.52 16.09 6.49
N HIS A 170 5.53 16.89 6.12
CA HIS A 170 5.75 18.15 5.43
C HIS A 170 4.84 19.27 5.95
N HIS A 171 5.21 20.53 5.63
CA HIS A 171 4.44 21.69 6.04
C HIS A 171 3.56 22.20 4.90
N LEU A 172 2.43 22.85 5.25
CA LEU A 172 1.63 23.60 4.31
C LEU A 172 2.20 25.01 4.11
N ARG A 173 2.02 25.58 2.91
CA ARG A 173 2.26 27.00 2.66
C ARG A 173 1.20 27.83 3.39
N LYS A 174 1.52 29.11 3.65
CA LYS A 174 0.64 30.02 4.36
C LYS A 174 -0.54 30.51 3.48
N LEU A 175 -0.42 30.37 2.16
CA LEU A 175 -1.47 30.79 1.24
C LEU A 175 -2.65 29.84 1.35
N HIS A 176 -3.84 30.38 1.58
CA HIS A 176 -5.08 29.60 1.64
C HIS A 176 -5.52 29.24 0.23
N ASP A 177 -5.99 28.01 0.06
CA ASP A 177 -6.60 27.50 -1.17
C ASP A 177 -7.83 26.68 -0.78
N ASP A 178 -8.84 26.66 -1.62
CA ASP A 178 -10.08 25.90 -1.37
C ASP A 178 -9.81 24.40 -1.43
N ASP A 179 -8.85 23.97 -2.26
CA ASP A 179 -8.36 22.60 -2.27
C ASP A 179 -7.16 22.44 -1.31
N PRO A 180 -7.31 21.68 -0.21
CA PRO A 180 -6.21 21.42 0.74
C PRO A 180 -4.95 20.86 0.10
N MET A 181 -5.06 20.10 -0.99
CA MET A 181 -3.92 19.51 -1.69
C MET A 181 -3.02 20.57 -2.33
N ASN A 182 -3.59 21.68 -2.78
CA ASN A 182 -2.86 22.81 -3.33
C ASN A 182 -2.06 23.60 -2.28
N MET A 183 -2.33 23.38 -0.98
CA MET A 183 -1.66 24.09 0.12
C MET A 183 -0.30 23.46 0.50
N ILE A 184 0.09 22.33 -0.07
CA ILE A 184 1.35 21.67 0.24
C ILE A 184 2.50 22.61 -0.13
N SER A 185 3.41 22.83 0.82
CA SER A 185 4.57 23.71 0.64
C SER A 185 5.54 23.13 -0.39
N GLY A 186 6.07 23.96 -1.28
CA GLY A 186 6.93 23.52 -2.37
C GLY A 186 6.22 23.58 -3.72
N SER A 187 6.75 22.87 -4.70
CA SER A 187 6.16 22.80 -6.03
C SER A 187 5.08 21.70 -6.14
N THR A 188 4.24 21.79 -7.15
CA THR A 188 3.31 20.69 -7.52
C THR A 188 4.06 19.40 -7.88
N GLY A 189 5.38 19.47 -8.09
CA GLY A 189 6.24 18.31 -8.28
C GLY A 189 6.31 17.39 -7.07
N LEU A 190 6.13 17.91 -5.84
CA LEU A 190 6.10 17.11 -4.61
C LEU A 190 4.89 16.16 -4.57
N SER A 191 3.68 16.71 -4.68
CA SER A 191 2.45 15.91 -4.68
C SER A 191 2.34 15.02 -5.92
N GLY A 192 2.86 15.46 -7.07
CA GLY A 192 2.84 14.68 -8.31
C GLY A 192 3.78 13.47 -8.31
N ALA A 193 4.86 13.49 -7.53
CA ALA A 193 5.81 12.38 -7.41
C ALA A 193 5.39 11.33 -6.35
N ALA A 194 4.60 11.73 -5.35
CA ALA A 194 4.10 10.84 -4.32
C ALA A 194 2.97 9.90 -4.84
N ASP A 195 2.87 8.71 -4.28
CA ASP A 195 1.79 7.77 -4.57
C ASP A 195 0.51 8.14 -3.85
N SER A 196 0.62 8.67 -2.62
CA SER A 196 -0.51 9.20 -1.87
C SER A 196 -0.13 10.44 -1.08
N THR A 197 -1.12 11.28 -0.85
CA THR A 197 -0.98 12.52 -0.11
C THR A 197 -2.08 12.62 0.93
N PHE A 198 -1.70 12.97 2.14
CA PHE A 198 -2.55 13.16 3.30
C PHE A 198 -2.39 14.60 3.79
N VAL A 199 -3.48 15.36 3.90
CA VAL A 199 -3.46 16.72 4.42
C VAL A 199 -4.28 16.79 5.70
N LEU A 200 -3.60 17.00 6.83
CA LEU A 200 -4.24 17.21 8.13
C LEU A 200 -4.56 18.69 8.29
N GLN A 201 -5.85 19.01 8.47
CA GLN A 201 -6.34 20.38 8.56
C GLN A 201 -7.31 20.54 9.74
N LYS A 202 -7.16 21.60 10.52
CA LYS A 202 -8.10 22.01 11.58
C LYS A 202 -8.79 23.32 11.18
N ASN A 203 -10.07 23.45 11.50
CA ASN A 203 -10.82 24.69 11.27
C ASN A 203 -10.35 25.85 12.17
N SER A 204 -9.86 25.52 13.37
CA SER A 204 -9.22 26.48 14.28
C SER A 204 -8.10 25.79 15.08
N ARG A 205 -7.15 26.59 15.61
CA ARG A 205 -6.05 26.05 16.42
C ARG A 205 -6.50 25.41 17.73
N LEU A 206 -7.60 25.84 18.27
CA LEU A 206 -8.17 25.36 19.53
C LEU A 206 -9.13 24.19 19.33
N ALA A 207 -9.47 23.85 18.08
CA ALA A 207 -10.35 22.73 17.83
C ALA A 207 -9.60 21.40 18.03
N ASN A 208 -10.23 20.46 18.73
CA ASN A 208 -9.71 19.08 18.85
C ASN A 208 -10.05 18.26 17.61
N ILE A 209 -10.92 18.74 16.73
CA ILE A 209 -11.37 18.08 15.51
C ILE A 209 -10.53 18.56 14.32
N ALA A 210 -10.09 17.59 13.51
CA ALA A 210 -9.38 17.80 12.25
C ALA A 210 -9.99 16.97 11.12
N SER A 211 -9.78 17.41 9.89
CA SER A 211 -10.01 16.63 8.69
C SER A 211 -8.68 16.14 8.14
N LEU A 212 -8.57 14.85 7.86
CA LEU A 212 -7.48 14.24 7.13
C LEU A 212 -7.97 13.96 5.70
N HIS A 213 -7.57 14.82 4.76
CA HIS A 213 -7.88 14.65 3.35
C HIS A 213 -6.87 13.68 2.74
N CYS A 214 -7.36 12.62 2.10
CA CYS A 214 -6.56 11.56 1.53
C CYS A 214 -6.80 11.46 0.02
N THR A 215 -5.73 11.44 -0.77
CA THR A 215 -5.78 11.20 -2.22
C THR A 215 -4.55 10.39 -2.65
N GLY A 216 -4.68 9.58 -3.70
CA GLY A 216 -3.55 8.79 -4.19
C GLY A 216 -3.87 7.94 -5.41
N ARG A 217 -2.83 7.29 -5.96
CA ARG A 217 -2.95 6.44 -7.15
C ARG A 217 -3.72 5.14 -6.85
N ASP A 218 -3.49 4.57 -5.66
CA ASP A 218 -4.00 3.27 -5.24
C ASP A 218 -5.06 3.37 -4.15
N ILE A 219 -5.30 4.57 -3.63
CA ILE A 219 -6.34 4.86 -2.64
C ILE A 219 -7.41 5.79 -3.23
N PRO A 220 -8.69 5.63 -2.86
CA PRO A 220 -9.73 6.56 -3.27
C PRO A 220 -9.59 7.90 -2.54
N ASP A 221 -10.04 8.97 -3.19
CA ASP A 221 -10.22 10.25 -2.52
C ASP A 221 -11.24 10.09 -1.39
N ARG A 222 -10.83 10.51 -0.18
CA ARG A 222 -11.70 10.52 1.00
C ARG A 222 -11.26 11.55 2.03
N THR A 223 -12.16 11.87 2.92
CA THR A 223 -11.89 12.70 4.09
C THR A 223 -12.23 11.92 5.35
N LEU A 224 -11.25 11.78 6.24
CA LEU A 224 -11.41 11.21 7.57
C LEU A 224 -11.55 12.37 8.56
N LYS A 225 -12.63 12.38 9.35
CA LYS A 225 -12.81 13.33 10.44
C LYS A 225 -12.24 12.74 11.70
N LEU A 226 -11.28 13.41 12.29
CA LEU A 226 -10.50 12.96 13.41
C LEU A 226 -10.69 13.85 14.63
N GLU A 227 -10.66 13.27 15.82
CA GLU A 227 -10.63 13.99 17.09
C GLU A 227 -9.31 13.68 17.82
N PHE A 228 -8.63 14.73 18.28
CA PHE A 228 -7.40 14.59 19.06
C PHE A 228 -7.75 14.44 20.55
N GLY A 229 -7.37 13.32 21.14
CA GLY A 229 -7.48 13.09 22.59
C GLY A 229 -6.43 13.90 23.34
N GLU A 230 -6.87 14.73 24.30
CA GLU A 230 -5.95 15.58 25.09
C GLU A 230 -5.18 14.76 26.14
N GLU A 231 -5.74 13.67 26.61
CA GLU A 231 -5.14 12.81 27.64
C GLU A 231 -4.20 11.75 27.02
N ASP A 232 -4.67 11.10 25.94
CA ASP A 232 -3.96 9.98 25.31
C ASP A 232 -3.13 10.39 24.08
N HIS A 233 -3.21 11.63 23.66
CA HIS A 233 -2.53 12.21 22.48
C HIS A 233 -2.75 11.44 21.18
N VAL A 234 -3.83 10.66 21.09
CA VAL A 234 -4.20 9.84 19.94
C VAL A 234 -5.27 10.53 19.10
N TRP A 235 -5.14 10.44 17.78
CA TRP A 235 -6.18 10.83 16.85
C TRP A 235 -7.21 9.72 16.72
N LYS A 236 -8.45 9.96 17.12
CA LYS A 236 -9.59 9.03 17.05
C LYS A 236 -10.41 9.30 15.78
N LEU A 237 -10.77 8.26 15.04
CA LEU A 237 -11.61 8.37 13.86
C LEU A 237 -13.08 8.56 14.29
N LEU A 238 -13.68 9.66 13.85
CA LEU A 238 -15.10 9.95 14.05
C LEU A 238 -15.95 9.55 12.84
N GLU A 239 -15.50 9.93 11.64
CA GLU A 239 -16.26 9.73 10.40
C GLU A 239 -15.29 9.42 9.24
N ASP A 240 -15.72 8.57 8.30
CA ASP A 240 -15.06 8.34 7.02
C ASP A 240 -16.06 8.64 5.90
N SER A 241 -15.74 9.62 5.02
CA SER A 241 -16.61 10.02 3.91
C SER A 241 -16.92 8.89 2.93
N LYS A 242 -16.07 7.84 2.88
CA LYS A 242 -16.26 6.67 2.04
C LYS A 242 -17.37 5.75 2.55
N THR A 243 -17.53 5.63 3.87
CA THR A 243 -18.62 4.85 4.46
C THR A 243 -19.99 5.49 4.21
N CYS A 244 -20.01 6.80 4.01
CA CYS A 244 -21.24 7.55 3.67
C CYS A 244 -21.67 7.40 2.20
N SER A 245 -20.79 6.94 1.31
CA SER A 245 -21.06 6.90 -0.14
C SER A 245 -21.60 5.55 -0.67
N GLY A 246 -22.01 4.63 0.19
CA GLY A 246 -22.82 3.44 -0.16
C GLY A 246 -22.21 2.40 -1.13
N ALA A 247 -21.01 2.61 -1.63
CA ALA A 247 -20.33 1.64 -2.50
C ALA A 247 -19.51 0.65 -1.65
N SER A 248 -20.18 -0.35 -1.08
CA SER A 248 -19.52 -1.45 -0.36
C SER A 248 -18.51 -2.14 -1.29
N LYS A 249 -17.22 -2.12 -0.95
CA LYS A 249 -16.26 -3.05 -1.55
C LYS A 249 -16.63 -4.46 -1.12
N ILE A 250 -16.80 -5.35 -2.10
CA ILE A 250 -17.00 -6.77 -1.81
C ILE A 250 -15.69 -7.28 -1.21
N SER A 251 -15.77 -7.75 0.03
CA SER A 251 -14.63 -8.38 0.70
C SER A 251 -14.32 -9.75 0.05
N THR A 252 -13.07 -10.19 0.18
CA THR A 252 -12.68 -11.55 -0.26
C THR A 252 -13.57 -12.64 0.37
N LEU A 253 -13.98 -12.46 1.62
CA LEU A 253 -14.88 -13.39 2.30
C LEU A 253 -16.28 -13.42 1.66
N GLN A 254 -16.83 -12.28 1.29
CA GLN A 254 -18.10 -12.20 0.56
C GLN A 254 -17.99 -12.85 -0.81
N LEU A 255 -16.86 -12.61 -1.53
CA LEU A 255 -16.62 -13.24 -2.83
C LEU A 255 -16.54 -14.78 -2.71
N VAL A 256 -15.80 -15.28 -1.71
CA VAL A 256 -15.73 -16.73 -1.40
C VAL A 256 -17.13 -17.29 -1.11
N HIS A 257 -17.93 -16.57 -0.34
CA HIS A 257 -19.31 -16.99 -0.03
C HIS A 257 -20.16 -17.07 -1.31
N LEU A 258 -20.16 -16.02 -2.15
CA LEU A 258 -20.90 -15.99 -3.41
C LEU A 258 -20.51 -17.14 -4.35
N PHE A 259 -19.21 -17.41 -4.49
CA PHE A 259 -18.74 -18.52 -5.32
C PHE A 259 -19.03 -19.89 -4.70
N SER A 260 -18.99 -20.01 -3.37
CA SER A 260 -19.37 -21.25 -2.69
C SER A 260 -20.85 -21.58 -2.90
N GLU A 261 -21.73 -20.58 -2.84
CA GLU A 261 -23.15 -20.73 -3.14
C GLU A 261 -23.37 -21.12 -4.61
N LEU A 262 -22.70 -20.43 -5.54
CA LEU A 262 -22.77 -20.76 -6.97
C LEU A 262 -22.35 -22.20 -7.26
N LEU A 263 -21.27 -22.68 -6.62
CA LEU A 263 -20.70 -24.02 -6.79
C LEU A 263 -21.38 -25.11 -5.93
N ARG A 264 -22.41 -24.74 -5.17
CA ARG A 264 -23.20 -25.72 -4.39
C ARG A 264 -24.10 -26.55 -5.27
N ALA A 265 -24.72 -25.94 -6.28
CA ALA A 265 -25.62 -26.60 -7.23
C ALA A 265 -24.87 -27.34 -8.35
N ASP A 266 -23.76 -26.79 -8.81
CA ASP A 266 -22.86 -27.37 -9.83
C ASP A 266 -21.42 -27.13 -9.38
N PRO A 267 -20.61 -28.20 -9.17
CA PRO A 267 -19.24 -28.06 -8.67
C PRO A 267 -18.28 -27.34 -9.63
N THR A 268 -18.76 -27.04 -10.85
CA THR A 268 -18.00 -26.34 -11.87
C THR A 268 -18.81 -25.20 -12.49
N TYR A 269 -18.12 -24.10 -12.77
CA TYR A 269 -18.67 -23.00 -13.55
C TYR A 269 -17.70 -22.60 -14.65
N LEU A 270 -18.21 -22.47 -15.86
CA LEU A 270 -17.49 -21.94 -17.00
C LEU A 270 -18.40 -20.95 -17.74
N GLY A 271 -17.97 -19.70 -17.82
CA GLY A 271 -18.78 -18.67 -18.45
C GLY A 271 -18.03 -17.36 -18.72
N SER A 272 -18.69 -16.44 -19.42
CA SER A 272 -18.17 -15.09 -19.60
C SER A 272 -18.24 -14.28 -18.30
N PRO A 273 -17.41 -13.22 -18.16
CA PRO A 273 -17.53 -12.31 -17.03
C PRO A 273 -18.93 -11.69 -16.86
N SER A 274 -19.61 -11.41 -17.98
CA SER A 274 -20.99 -10.88 -17.96
C SER A 274 -21.99 -11.91 -17.41
N ALA A 275 -21.84 -13.19 -17.81
CA ALA A 275 -22.71 -14.26 -17.33
C ALA A 275 -22.46 -14.53 -15.84
N LEU A 276 -21.21 -14.48 -15.36
CA LEU A 276 -20.88 -14.65 -13.96
C LEU A 276 -21.43 -13.49 -13.12
N SER A 277 -21.20 -12.25 -13.56
CA SER A 277 -21.71 -11.05 -12.90
C SER A 277 -23.24 -11.12 -12.71
N ALA A 278 -23.98 -11.45 -13.76
CA ALA A 278 -25.44 -11.59 -13.68
C ALA A 278 -25.91 -12.73 -12.77
N LYS A 279 -25.11 -13.78 -12.57
CA LYS A 279 -25.45 -14.89 -11.68
C LYS A 279 -25.23 -14.58 -10.20
N ILE A 280 -24.16 -13.85 -9.87
CA ILE A 280 -23.78 -13.56 -8.47
C ILE A 280 -24.33 -12.23 -7.96
N ASP A 281 -24.77 -11.36 -8.86
CA ASP A 281 -25.35 -10.03 -8.55
C ASP A 281 -26.52 -9.75 -9.51
N PRO A 282 -27.62 -10.54 -9.44
CA PRO A 282 -28.71 -10.47 -10.42
C PRO A 282 -29.51 -9.16 -10.34
N ASP A 283 -29.58 -8.54 -9.18
CA ASP A 283 -30.28 -7.28 -8.93
C ASP A 283 -29.35 -6.06 -8.97
N GLY A 284 -28.04 -6.27 -9.15
CA GLY A 284 -27.05 -5.19 -9.19
C GLY A 284 -26.76 -4.54 -7.84
N SER A 285 -27.30 -5.08 -6.74
CA SER A 285 -27.18 -4.48 -5.39
C SER A 285 -25.73 -4.47 -4.86
N LEU A 286 -24.89 -5.42 -5.30
CA LEU A 286 -23.49 -5.51 -4.94
C LEU A 286 -22.59 -4.70 -5.88
N GLY A 287 -23.13 -4.19 -6.99
CA GLY A 287 -22.39 -3.43 -8.00
C GLY A 287 -21.25 -4.24 -8.65
N ILE A 288 -21.46 -5.55 -8.87
CA ILE A 288 -20.47 -6.44 -9.50
C ILE A 288 -20.59 -6.35 -11.02
N THR A 289 -19.85 -5.45 -11.64
CA THR A 289 -19.78 -5.38 -13.11
C THR A 289 -18.89 -6.48 -13.70
N PRO A 290 -19.03 -6.81 -15.00
CA PRO A 290 -18.17 -7.79 -15.66
C PRO A 290 -16.66 -7.51 -15.57
N LYS A 291 -16.28 -6.22 -15.57
CA LYS A 291 -14.88 -5.80 -15.35
C LYS A 291 -14.45 -6.06 -13.92
N LYS A 292 -15.31 -5.72 -12.95
CA LYS A 292 -15.05 -5.87 -11.51
C LYS A 292 -14.93 -7.34 -11.13
N VAL A 293 -15.83 -8.23 -11.60
CA VAL A 293 -15.75 -9.66 -11.30
C VAL A 293 -14.47 -10.30 -11.83
N THR A 294 -14.02 -9.93 -13.03
CA THR A 294 -12.76 -10.44 -13.57
C THR A 294 -11.57 -10.03 -12.72
N ARG A 295 -11.54 -8.79 -12.24
CA ARG A 295 -10.49 -8.28 -11.36
C ARG A 295 -10.54 -8.99 -10.00
N LEU A 296 -11.71 -9.08 -9.38
CA LEU A 296 -11.90 -9.76 -8.10
C LEU A 296 -11.44 -11.22 -8.13
N VAL A 297 -11.78 -11.96 -9.19
CA VAL A 297 -11.33 -13.35 -9.35
C VAL A 297 -9.81 -13.43 -9.36
N ARG A 298 -9.13 -12.56 -10.12
CA ARG A 298 -7.66 -12.55 -10.23
C ARG A 298 -6.97 -12.18 -8.93
N GLU A 299 -7.46 -11.14 -8.28
CA GLU A 299 -6.92 -10.65 -7.01
C GLU A 299 -7.11 -11.66 -5.87
N SER A 300 -8.13 -12.52 -5.98
CA SER A 300 -8.50 -13.47 -4.92
C SER A 300 -8.11 -14.92 -5.19
N VAL A 301 -7.36 -15.24 -6.26
CA VAL A 301 -7.04 -16.64 -6.64
C VAL A 301 -6.43 -17.44 -5.47
N ALA A 302 -5.46 -16.86 -4.74
CA ALA A 302 -4.82 -17.52 -3.62
C ALA A 302 -5.83 -17.79 -2.47
N ALA A 303 -6.60 -16.78 -2.08
CA ALA A 303 -7.58 -16.91 -1.02
C ALA A 303 -8.75 -17.84 -1.38
N LEU A 304 -9.18 -17.85 -2.64
CA LEU A 304 -10.17 -18.79 -3.15
C LEU A 304 -9.64 -20.24 -3.06
N ARG A 305 -8.39 -20.44 -3.46
CA ARG A 305 -7.74 -21.77 -3.39
C ARG A 305 -7.64 -22.30 -1.95
N GLU A 306 -7.29 -21.44 -1.00
CA GLU A 306 -7.28 -21.79 0.44
C GLU A 306 -8.66 -22.26 0.95
N LYS A 307 -9.72 -21.74 0.36
CA LYS A 307 -11.12 -22.10 0.67
C LYS A 307 -11.68 -23.21 -0.22
N GLY A 308 -10.82 -23.88 -0.99
CA GLY A 308 -11.22 -25.02 -1.82
C GLY A 308 -11.91 -24.64 -3.13
N ILE A 309 -11.67 -23.43 -3.65
CA ILE A 309 -12.20 -22.98 -4.94
C ILE A 309 -11.01 -22.69 -5.88
N LEU A 310 -10.90 -23.49 -6.94
CA LEU A 310 -9.96 -23.21 -8.03
C LEU A 310 -10.61 -22.22 -9.00
N ALA A 311 -9.97 -21.08 -9.20
CA ALA A 311 -10.45 -20.02 -10.07
C ALA A 311 -9.40 -19.67 -11.11
N ASP A 312 -9.81 -19.54 -12.37
CA ASP A 312 -8.94 -19.15 -13.48
C ASP A 312 -9.66 -18.23 -14.46
N THR A 313 -8.88 -17.40 -15.16
CA THR A 313 -9.38 -16.50 -16.20
C THR A 313 -8.51 -16.60 -17.44
N TYR A 314 -9.09 -16.99 -18.55
CA TYR A 314 -8.37 -17.14 -19.84
C TYR A 314 -9.15 -16.56 -21.01
N ARG A 315 -8.50 -16.48 -22.18
CA ARG A 315 -9.13 -16.09 -23.44
C ARG A 315 -9.22 -17.27 -24.39
N SER A 316 -10.38 -17.40 -25.02
CA SER A 316 -10.61 -18.34 -26.12
C SER A 316 -11.49 -17.68 -27.16
N ASN A 317 -11.09 -17.77 -28.44
CA ASN A 317 -11.80 -17.17 -29.59
C ASN A 317 -12.08 -15.66 -29.39
N GLY A 318 -11.07 -14.90 -28.90
CA GLY A 318 -11.21 -13.47 -28.66
C GLY A 318 -12.09 -13.06 -27.48
N LYS A 319 -12.74 -14.01 -26.80
CA LYS A 319 -13.60 -13.77 -25.63
C LYS A 319 -12.90 -14.19 -24.36
N ARG A 320 -13.19 -13.48 -23.27
CA ARG A 320 -12.70 -13.83 -21.92
C ARG A 320 -13.67 -14.81 -21.27
N TRP A 321 -13.08 -15.81 -20.58
CA TRP A 321 -13.78 -16.83 -19.85
C TRP A 321 -13.29 -16.84 -18.40
N ILE A 322 -14.19 -17.17 -17.49
CA ILE A 322 -13.90 -17.44 -16.08
C ILE A 322 -14.29 -18.89 -15.81
N SER A 323 -13.35 -19.64 -15.25
CA SER A 323 -13.54 -21.00 -14.77
C SER A 323 -13.48 -20.99 -13.24
N LEU A 324 -14.48 -21.56 -12.60
CA LEU A 324 -14.49 -21.83 -11.16
C LEU A 324 -14.75 -23.32 -10.96
N LYS A 325 -13.98 -23.97 -10.09
CA LYS A 325 -14.14 -25.38 -9.77
C LYS A 325 -14.00 -25.59 -8.26
N ARG A 326 -14.87 -26.35 -7.66
CA ARG A 326 -14.68 -26.84 -6.29
C ARG A 326 -13.49 -27.79 -6.27
N ALA A 327 -12.49 -27.53 -5.43
CA ALA A 327 -11.28 -28.33 -5.36
C ALA A 327 -11.58 -29.67 -4.67
N ASP A 328 -11.13 -30.77 -5.27
CA ASP A 328 -11.12 -32.09 -4.67
C ASP A 328 -9.79 -32.33 -3.93
N ARG A 329 -9.71 -33.32 -3.02
CA ARG A 329 -8.48 -33.68 -2.31
C ARG A 329 -7.29 -33.94 -3.25
N ALA A 330 -7.56 -34.41 -4.47
CA ALA A 330 -6.51 -34.66 -5.49
C ALA A 330 -5.86 -33.39 -6.05
N ASP A 331 -6.58 -32.28 -6.06
CA ASP A 331 -6.10 -30.99 -6.60
C ASP A 331 -5.06 -30.29 -5.70
N PHE A 332 -4.84 -30.80 -4.48
CA PHE A 332 -3.84 -30.29 -3.51
C PHE A 332 -2.57 -31.13 -3.42
N LEU A 333 -2.48 -32.25 -4.17
CA LEU A 333 -1.24 -33.04 -4.22
C LEU A 333 -0.18 -32.30 -5.04
N PRO A 334 1.10 -32.27 -4.61
CA PRO A 334 2.17 -31.65 -5.38
C PRO A 334 2.25 -32.37 -6.74
N VAL A 335 2.23 -31.58 -7.82
CA VAL A 335 2.48 -32.05 -9.18
C VAL A 335 3.83 -32.76 -9.16
N LYS A 336 3.85 -34.10 -9.36
CA LYS A 336 5.10 -34.83 -9.58
C LYS A 336 5.78 -34.17 -10.76
N THR A 337 6.94 -33.55 -10.51
CA THR A 337 7.83 -33.02 -11.54
C THR A 337 8.09 -34.15 -12.52
N ILE A 338 7.54 -34.08 -13.71
CA ILE A 338 7.92 -34.95 -14.82
C ILE A 338 9.36 -34.59 -15.10
N GLY A 339 10.25 -35.58 -14.94
CA GLY A 339 11.68 -35.42 -15.06
C GLY A 339 12.05 -34.71 -16.36
N THR A 340 12.96 -33.78 -16.27
CA THR A 340 13.69 -33.17 -17.37
C THR A 340 14.20 -34.26 -18.29
N ILE A 341 13.71 -34.28 -19.52
CA ILE A 341 14.33 -35.08 -20.60
C ILE A 341 15.61 -34.38 -20.96
N ASP A 342 16.74 -35.01 -20.65
CA ASP A 342 18.05 -34.56 -21.07
C ASP A 342 18.19 -34.66 -22.60
N PRO A 343 18.56 -33.61 -23.33
CA PRO A 343 18.77 -33.67 -24.76
C PRO A 343 20.25 -34.03 -25.08
N ALA A 344 20.67 -35.22 -24.76
CA ALA A 344 21.96 -35.75 -25.26
C ALA A 344 21.93 -37.26 -25.33
N GLY A 345 21.19 -37.80 -26.31
CA GLY A 345 21.35 -39.18 -26.73
C GLY A 345 22.53 -39.33 -27.69
N VAL A 346 23.69 -39.75 -27.23
CA VAL A 346 24.71 -40.36 -28.07
C VAL A 346 24.94 -41.78 -27.57
N SER A 347 24.41 -42.72 -28.34
CA SER A 347 24.73 -44.16 -28.23
C SER A 347 26.18 -44.40 -28.61
N SER A 348 26.96 -45.03 -27.78
CA SER A 348 28.11 -45.80 -28.19
C SER A 348 28.11 -47.16 -27.51
N THR A 349 27.65 -48.14 -28.28
CA THR A 349 27.98 -49.56 -28.06
C THR A 349 29.48 -49.79 -28.10
N ARG A 350 30.05 -50.39 -27.05
CA ARG A 350 31.26 -51.22 -27.13
C ARG A 350 31.12 -52.41 -26.21
N THR A 351 31.15 -53.54 -26.86
CA THR A 351 31.27 -54.92 -26.40
C THR A 351 32.56 -55.17 -25.58
N ALA A 352 32.40 -56.06 -24.67
CA ALA A 352 33.45 -56.67 -23.85
C ALA A 352 34.55 -57.44 -24.62
N PRO A 353 35.63 -57.90 -23.97
CA PRO A 353 35.54 -59.27 -23.46
C PRO A 353 35.51 -59.43 -21.96
#